data_73abaab22b7782fada9c7e06e87c6e36
#
_entry.id   73abaab22b7782fada9c7e06e87c6e36
#
_cell.length_a   1.000
_cell.length_b   1.000
_cell.length_c   1.000
_cell.angle_alpha   90.00
_cell.angle_beta   90.00
_cell.angle_gamma   90.00
#
_symmetry.space_group_name_H-M   'P 1'
#
loop_
_entity.id
_entity.type
_entity.pdbx_description
1 polymer ?
#
loop_
_entity_poly.entity_id
_entity_poly.type
_entity_poly.pdbx_seq_one_letter_code
_entity_poly.pdbx_strand_id
1 'polypeptide(L)'
;MALIPLSQDFVAAGAPANSYYQALGDFLYSGVTLRLGATTQMFFYCVGGLLWYFLFFRSRYVPRAISLYGLAAVSVALVGIVLEFLGASVPSYVYVPILPFEVIIGGWLLVRGIRGQGHRSESKVTRSFAMPTGDVRPAAR
;
A
#
# COMPACT_ATOMS: atom_id res chain seq x y z
N MET A 1 9.13 -16.64 -14.45
CA MET A 1 8.74 -17.74 -15.39
C MET A 1 9.93 -18.60 -15.84
N ALA A 2 11.18 -18.27 -15.49
CA ALA A 2 12.37 -19.06 -15.87
C ALA A 2 12.51 -20.41 -15.16
N LEU A 3 11.82 -20.62 -14.04
CA LEU A 3 11.91 -21.88 -13.26
C LEU A 3 11.20 -23.08 -13.93
N ILE A 4 10.16 -22.82 -14.74
CA ILE A 4 9.41 -23.89 -15.43
C ILE A 4 10.28 -24.60 -16.49
N PRO A 5 10.90 -23.90 -17.47
CA PRO A 5 11.76 -24.55 -18.42
C PRO A 5 12.99 -25.22 -17.74
N LEU A 6 13.56 -24.56 -16.72
CA LEU A 6 14.68 -25.13 -15.96
C LEU A 6 14.33 -26.46 -15.28
N SER A 7 13.11 -26.57 -14.72
CA SER A 7 12.65 -27.82 -14.10
C SER A 7 12.41 -28.93 -15.12
N GLN A 8 11.95 -28.59 -16.33
CA GLN A 8 11.78 -29.55 -17.43
C GLN A 8 13.11 -30.10 -17.93
N ASP A 9 14.10 -29.19 -18.09
CA ASP A 9 15.45 -29.57 -18.49
C ASP A 9 16.14 -30.44 -17.41
N PHE A 10 15.91 -30.15 -16.12
CA PHE A 10 16.41 -30.98 -15.01
C PHE A 10 15.85 -32.39 -15.02
N VAL A 11 14.53 -32.54 -15.26
CA VAL A 11 13.86 -33.84 -15.37
C VAL A 11 14.35 -34.58 -16.61
N ALA A 12 14.47 -33.89 -17.76
CA ALA A 12 14.96 -34.47 -18.99
C ALA A 12 16.42 -35.00 -18.89
N ALA A 13 17.24 -34.33 -18.06
CA ALA A 13 18.62 -34.77 -17.76
C ALA A 13 18.71 -35.93 -16.76
N GLY A 14 17.57 -36.50 -16.32
CA GLY A 14 17.56 -37.64 -15.37
C GLY A 14 17.71 -37.21 -13.91
N ALA A 15 17.40 -35.94 -13.56
CA ALA A 15 17.44 -35.38 -12.20
C ALA A 15 18.73 -35.69 -11.41
N PRO A 16 19.94 -35.37 -11.93
CA PRO A 16 21.20 -35.73 -11.30
C PRO A 16 21.35 -34.95 -9.98
N ALA A 17 21.73 -35.69 -8.92
CA ALA A 17 22.07 -35.09 -7.63
C ALA A 17 23.30 -34.17 -7.76
N ASN A 18 23.26 -33.00 -7.11
CA ASN A 18 24.32 -31.97 -7.16
C ASN A 18 24.64 -31.43 -8.57
N SER A 19 23.60 -31.21 -9.37
CA SER A 19 23.74 -30.70 -10.71
C SER A 19 23.79 -29.19 -10.76
N TYR A 20 24.34 -28.63 -11.85
CA TYR A 20 24.27 -27.23 -12.21
C TYR A 20 22.83 -26.68 -12.16
N TYR A 21 21.84 -27.49 -12.53
CA TYR A 21 20.42 -27.10 -12.50
C TYR A 21 19.92 -26.81 -11.10
N GLN A 22 20.35 -27.51 -10.07
CA GLN A 22 20.00 -27.22 -8.67
C GLN A 22 20.59 -25.91 -8.21
N ALA A 23 21.90 -25.68 -8.46
CA ALA A 23 22.54 -24.42 -8.11
C ALA A 23 21.90 -23.22 -8.81
N LEU A 24 21.51 -23.37 -10.08
CA LEU A 24 20.81 -22.34 -10.84
C LEU A 24 19.37 -22.12 -10.34
N GLY A 25 18.67 -23.20 -9.98
CA GLY A 25 17.35 -23.15 -9.38
C GLY A 25 17.34 -22.41 -8.04
N ASP A 26 18.28 -22.73 -7.18
CA ASP A 26 18.45 -22.05 -5.87
C ASP A 26 18.82 -20.58 -6.04
N PHE A 27 19.68 -20.24 -6.98
CA PHE A 27 20.03 -18.87 -7.29
C PHE A 27 18.82 -18.07 -7.79
N LEU A 28 18.05 -18.62 -8.74
CA LEU A 28 16.87 -17.97 -9.28
C LEU A 28 15.74 -17.84 -8.25
N TYR A 29 15.55 -18.85 -7.42
CA TYR A 29 14.50 -18.84 -6.41
C TYR A 29 14.85 -17.95 -5.22
N SER A 30 15.97 -18.22 -4.55
CA SER A 30 16.37 -17.51 -3.33
C SER A 30 16.96 -16.12 -3.62
N GLY A 31 17.78 -16.00 -4.64
CA GLY A 31 18.44 -14.73 -4.99
C GLY A 31 17.51 -13.77 -5.71
N VAL A 32 16.91 -14.22 -6.81
CA VAL A 32 16.11 -13.32 -7.66
C VAL A 32 14.68 -13.18 -7.15
N THR A 33 13.98 -14.31 -6.88
CA THR A 33 12.55 -14.26 -6.56
C THR A 33 12.32 -13.80 -5.12
N LEU A 34 13.01 -14.40 -4.14
CA LEU A 34 12.77 -14.07 -2.74
C LEU A 34 13.48 -12.78 -2.29
N ARG A 35 14.75 -12.60 -2.65
CA ARG A 35 15.47 -11.39 -2.22
C ARG A 35 15.14 -10.17 -3.05
N LEU A 36 15.46 -10.18 -4.34
CA LEU A 36 15.25 -9.00 -5.20
C LEU A 36 13.77 -8.68 -5.37
N GLY A 37 12.92 -9.71 -5.54
CA GLY A 37 11.48 -9.52 -5.68
C GLY A 37 10.85 -8.90 -4.43
N ALA A 38 11.16 -9.44 -3.26
CA ALA A 38 10.62 -8.94 -1.99
C ALA A 38 11.14 -7.52 -1.68
N THR A 39 12.43 -7.26 -1.87
CA THR A 39 13.02 -5.93 -1.63
C THR A 39 12.45 -4.89 -2.59
N THR A 40 12.26 -5.23 -3.87
CA THR A 40 11.63 -4.35 -4.86
C THR A 40 10.17 -4.06 -4.50
N GLN A 41 9.40 -5.09 -4.14
CA GLN A 41 8.01 -4.92 -3.70
C GLN A 41 7.92 -4.00 -2.48
N MET A 42 8.76 -4.22 -1.47
CA MET A 42 8.83 -3.41 -0.25
C MET A 42 9.23 -1.96 -0.56
N PHE A 43 10.11 -1.73 -1.52
CA PHE A 43 10.48 -0.38 -1.96
C PHE A 43 9.25 0.40 -2.45
N PHE A 44 8.49 -0.17 -3.40
CA PHE A 44 7.27 0.48 -3.90
C PHE A 44 6.19 0.63 -2.83
N TYR A 45 6.08 -0.35 -1.93
CA TYR A 45 5.20 -0.26 -0.77
C TYR A 45 5.55 0.94 0.12
N CYS A 46 6.83 1.14 0.44
CA CYS A 46 7.28 2.27 1.27
C CYS A 46 7.10 3.61 0.57
N VAL A 47 7.40 3.71 -0.71
CA VAL A 47 7.17 4.95 -1.49
C VAL A 47 5.68 5.29 -1.55
N GLY A 48 4.83 4.32 -1.86
CA GLY A 48 3.37 4.49 -1.83
C GLY A 48 2.85 4.83 -0.43
N GLY A 49 3.37 4.16 0.59
CA GLY A 49 3.05 4.42 1.99
C GLY A 49 3.39 5.84 2.43
N LEU A 50 4.55 6.36 2.07
CA LEU A 50 4.94 7.75 2.36
C LEU A 50 3.95 8.76 1.80
N LEU A 51 3.55 8.60 0.53
CA LEU A 51 2.57 9.47 -0.11
C LEU A 51 1.21 9.38 0.59
N TRP A 52 0.78 8.17 0.92
CA TRP A 52 -0.50 7.89 1.56
C TRP A 52 -0.56 8.45 2.99
N TYR A 53 0.49 8.27 3.80
CA TYR A 53 0.56 8.78 5.17
C TYR A 53 0.74 10.30 5.22
N PHE A 54 1.46 10.87 4.27
CA PHE A 54 1.54 12.32 4.10
C PHE A 54 0.16 12.91 3.79
N LEU A 55 -0.62 12.26 2.92
CA LEU A 55 -1.97 12.69 2.59
C LEU A 55 -2.90 12.62 3.81
N PHE A 56 -2.83 11.56 4.61
CA PHE A 56 -3.57 11.45 5.86
C PHE A 56 -3.17 12.52 6.88
N PHE A 57 -1.90 12.80 7.00
CA PHE A 57 -1.42 13.87 7.87
C PHE A 57 -1.97 15.24 7.47
N ARG A 58 -2.04 15.52 6.17
CA ARG A 58 -2.57 16.78 5.64
C ARG A 58 -4.09 16.87 5.71
N SER A 59 -4.80 15.79 5.44
CA SER A 59 -6.27 15.77 5.38
C SER A 59 -6.96 15.79 6.73
N ARG A 60 -6.25 15.50 7.82
CA ARG A 60 -6.77 15.42 9.21
C ARG A 60 -7.88 14.38 9.41
N TYR A 61 -8.07 13.44 8.51
CA TYR A 61 -9.04 12.35 8.68
C TYR A 61 -8.65 11.39 9.81
N VAL A 62 -7.35 11.22 10.02
CA VAL A 62 -6.77 10.37 11.06
C VAL A 62 -6.07 11.27 12.09
N PRO A 63 -6.06 10.90 13.39
CA PRO A 63 -5.29 11.61 14.40
C PRO A 63 -3.83 11.79 13.95
N ARG A 64 -3.32 13.00 14.07
CA ARG A 64 -1.97 13.36 13.61
C ARG A 64 -0.88 12.46 14.19
N ALA A 65 -1.08 11.99 15.44
CA ALA A 65 -0.14 11.09 16.09
C ALA A 65 0.02 9.76 15.34
N ILE A 66 -1.09 9.18 14.86
CA ILE A 66 -1.07 7.92 14.09
C ILE A 66 -0.39 8.13 12.74
N SER A 67 -0.73 9.21 12.03
CA SER A 67 -0.11 9.53 10.73
C SER A 67 1.39 9.82 10.85
N LEU A 68 1.80 10.51 11.92
CA LEU A 68 3.21 10.80 12.19
C LEU A 68 4.01 9.52 12.52
N TYR A 69 3.43 8.64 13.33
CA TYR A 69 4.03 7.33 13.62
C TYR A 69 4.21 6.49 12.35
N GLY A 70 3.18 6.41 11.49
CA GLY A 70 3.25 5.69 10.22
C GLY A 70 4.30 6.29 9.28
N LEU A 71 4.37 7.62 9.19
CA LEU A 71 5.37 8.30 8.37
C LEU A 71 6.80 8.00 8.86
N ALA A 72 7.03 8.02 10.18
CA ALA A 72 8.32 7.69 10.77
C ALA A 72 8.69 6.21 10.52
N ALA A 73 7.76 5.27 10.77
CA ALA A 73 7.99 3.84 10.58
C ALA A 73 8.35 3.50 9.12
N VAL A 74 7.61 4.05 8.16
CA VAL A 74 7.87 3.83 6.73
C VAL A 74 9.15 4.50 6.26
N SER A 75 9.51 5.67 6.81
CA SER A 75 10.79 6.32 6.51
C SER A 75 11.98 5.48 6.97
N VAL A 76 11.91 4.90 8.17
CA VAL A 76 12.96 3.99 8.69
C VAL A 76 13.06 2.74 7.82
N ALA A 77 11.92 2.15 7.44
CA ALA A 77 11.89 0.99 6.56
C ALA A 77 12.48 1.30 5.17
N LEU A 78 12.17 2.46 4.60
CA LEU A 78 12.71 2.88 3.30
C LEU A 78 14.24 3.01 3.35
N VAL A 79 14.80 3.59 4.42
CA VAL A 79 16.25 3.64 4.62
C VAL A 79 16.82 2.21 4.70
N GLY A 80 16.18 1.31 5.43
CA GLY A 80 16.58 -0.11 5.50
C GLY A 80 16.63 -0.76 4.12
N ILE A 81 15.60 -0.56 3.30
CA ILE A 81 15.52 -1.12 1.93
C ILE A 81 16.62 -0.55 1.03
N VAL A 82 16.89 0.76 1.11
CA VAL A 82 17.98 1.38 0.34
C VAL A 82 19.33 0.77 0.73
N LEU A 83 19.55 0.52 2.02
CA LEU A 83 20.75 -0.14 2.50
C LEU A 83 20.86 -1.60 1.99
N GLU A 84 19.75 -2.33 1.91
CA GLU A 84 19.71 -3.67 1.30
C GLU A 84 20.07 -3.63 -0.18
N PHE A 85 19.60 -2.64 -0.94
CA PHE A 85 20.02 -2.46 -2.34
C PHE A 85 21.51 -2.15 -2.47
N LEU A 86 22.12 -1.51 -1.48
CA LEU A 86 23.56 -1.27 -1.42
C LEU A 86 24.36 -2.49 -0.93
N GLY A 87 23.69 -3.61 -0.68
CA GLY A 87 24.32 -4.88 -0.26
C GLY A 87 24.49 -5.02 1.26
N ALA A 88 23.96 -4.12 2.07
CA ALA A 88 23.98 -4.25 3.51
C ALA A 88 22.93 -5.29 3.97
N SER A 89 23.27 -6.10 4.96
CA SER A 89 22.32 -7.01 5.60
C SER A 89 21.52 -6.25 6.67
N VAL A 90 20.26 -5.93 6.37
CA VAL A 90 19.37 -5.25 7.32
C VAL A 90 18.57 -6.30 8.10
N PRO A 91 18.57 -6.25 9.44
CA PRO A 91 17.81 -7.19 10.25
C PRO A 91 16.31 -6.98 10.08
N SER A 92 15.54 -8.05 10.01
CA SER A 92 14.07 -8.02 9.78
C SER A 92 13.28 -7.24 10.83
N TYR A 93 13.82 -7.05 12.05
CA TYR A 93 13.13 -6.28 13.08
C TYR A 93 12.98 -4.78 12.74
N VAL A 94 13.73 -4.26 11.78
CA VAL A 94 13.60 -2.88 11.28
C VAL A 94 12.22 -2.64 10.64
N TYR A 95 11.60 -3.69 10.11
CA TYR A 95 10.28 -3.64 9.47
C TYR A 95 9.11 -3.92 10.43
N VAL A 96 9.40 -4.44 11.64
CA VAL A 96 8.37 -4.76 12.65
C VAL A 96 7.45 -3.57 13.01
N PRO A 97 7.93 -2.32 13.13
CA PRO A 97 7.08 -1.18 13.48
C PRO A 97 5.95 -0.88 12.50
N ILE A 98 6.02 -1.40 11.27
CA ILE A 98 4.97 -1.23 10.26
C ILE A 98 3.73 -2.04 10.60
N LEU A 99 3.88 -3.27 11.12
CA LEU A 99 2.76 -4.18 11.41
C LEU A 99 1.73 -3.60 12.39
N PRO A 100 2.12 -3.13 13.60
CA PRO A 100 1.15 -2.54 14.53
C PRO A 100 0.49 -1.29 13.95
N PHE A 101 1.20 -0.53 13.14
CA PHE A 101 0.64 0.64 12.48
C PHE A 101 -0.47 0.26 11.49
N GLU A 102 -0.28 -0.76 10.65
CA GLU A 102 -1.30 -1.22 9.70
C GLU A 102 -2.57 -1.70 10.41
N VAL A 103 -2.42 -2.43 11.51
CA VAL A 103 -3.55 -2.89 12.32
C VAL A 103 -4.30 -1.69 12.94
N ILE A 104 -3.58 -0.71 13.47
CA ILE A 104 -4.16 0.48 14.09
C ILE A 104 -4.94 1.31 13.05
N ILE A 105 -4.35 1.57 11.88
CA ILE A 105 -5.00 2.39 10.86
C ILE A 105 -6.16 1.63 10.21
N GLY A 106 -6.02 0.33 9.96
CA GLY A 106 -7.11 -0.52 9.47
C GLY A 106 -8.29 -0.57 10.43
N GLY A 107 -8.03 -0.80 11.72
CA GLY A 107 -9.04 -0.76 12.76
C GLY A 107 -9.70 0.61 12.91
N TRP A 108 -8.92 1.70 12.83
CA TRP A 108 -9.45 3.06 12.88
C TRP A 108 -10.41 3.34 11.71
N LEU A 109 -10.03 2.95 10.49
CA LEU A 109 -10.87 3.13 9.30
C LEU A 109 -12.14 2.29 9.36
N LEU A 110 -12.08 1.07 9.90
CA LEU A 110 -13.25 0.22 10.10
C LEU A 110 -14.23 0.81 11.12
N VAL A 111 -13.74 1.32 12.26
CA VAL A 111 -14.60 1.84 13.34
C VAL A 111 -15.18 3.22 13.01
N ARG A 112 -14.36 4.11 12.44
CA ARG A 112 -14.82 5.47 12.12
C ARG A 112 -15.50 5.58 10.77
N GLY A 113 -15.27 4.65 9.87
CA GLY A 113 -15.78 4.68 8.51
C GLY A 113 -15.33 5.94 7.76
N ILE A 114 -15.64 6.00 6.49
CA ILE A 114 -15.56 7.23 5.71
C ILE A 114 -16.83 8.04 6.03
N ARG A 115 -16.87 8.71 7.16
CA ARG A 115 -17.91 9.68 7.49
C ARG A 115 -17.74 10.89 6.59
N GLY A 116 -18.14 10.77 5.36
CA GLY A 116 -18.05 11.92 4.48
C GLY A 116 -18.93 11.80 3.29
N GLN A 117 -19.61 12.82 2.98
CA GLN A 117 -20.18 13.20 1.69
C GLN A 117 -21.57 12.68 1.30
N GLY A 118 -22.12 11.63 1.89
CA GLY A 118 -23.51 11.21 1.57
C GLY A 118 -24.56 12.28 1.89
N HIS A 119 -24.40 13.01 2.98
CA HIS A 119 -25.43 13.97 3.45
C HIS A 119 -25.36 15.36 2.81
N ARG A 120 -24.23 15.72 2.17
CA ARG A 120 -24.10 17.07 1.57
C ARG A 120 -24.62 17.14 0.15
N SER A 121 -24.70 16.02 -0.54
CA SER A 121 -25.21 15.96 -1.92
C SER A 121 -26.74 15.97 -1.96
N GLU A 122 -27.41 15.26 -1.06
CA GLU A 122 -28.88 15.21 -1.03
C GLU A 122 -29.49 16.57 -0.68
N SER A 123 -28.95 17.30 0.29
CA SER A 123 -29.48 18.63 0.67
C SER A 123 -29.30 19.68 -0.42
N LYS A 124 -28.30 19.56 -1.28
CA LYS A 124 -28.13 20.47 -2.43
C LYS A 124 -29.06 20.13 -3.58
N VAL A 125 -29.29 18.85 -3.84
CA VAL A 125 -30.22 18.40 -4.89
C VAL A 125 -31.65 18.77 -4.53
N THR A 126 -32.08 18.53 -3.30
CA THR A 126 -33.44 18.89 -2.83
C THR A 126 -33.70 20.41 -2.86
N ARG A 127 -32.69 21.23 -2.55
CA ARG A 127 -32.81 22.71 -2.68
C ARG A 127 -32.83 23.17 -4.12
N SER A 128 -32.22 22.47 -5.05
CA SER A 128 -32.20 22.84 -6.47
C SER A 128 -33.53 22.54 -7.15
N PHE A 129 -34.29 21.56 -6.65
CA PHE A 129 -35.61 21.19 -7.16
C PHE A 129 -36.76 21.97 -6.50
N ALA A 130 -36.54 22.65 -5.37
CA ALA A 130 -37.48 23.58 -4.81
C ALA A 130 -37.42 24.91 -5.60
N MET A 131 -37.93 24.89 -6.83
CA MET A 131 -38.18 26.14 -7.56
C MET A 131 -39.14 27.03 -6.73
N PRO A 132 -38.85 28.31 -6.55
CA PRO A 132 -39.84 29.24 -6.03
C PRO A 132 -40.99 29.27 -7.02
N THR A 133 -42.13 28.73 -6.63
CA THR A 133 -43.42 29.01 -7.29
C THR A 133 -43.57 30.50 -7.34
N GLY A 134 -43.49 31.02 -8.56
CA GLY A 134 -43.54 32.46 -8.82
C GLY A 134 -44.71 33.11 -8.13
N ASP A 135 -44.43 34.21 -7.45
CA ASP A 135 -45.36 35.18 -6.94
C ASP A 135 -46.14 35.75 -8.14
N VAL A 136 -47.30 35.14 -8.42
CA VAL A 136 -48.27 35.69 -9.37
C VAL A 136 -48.97 36.81 -8.65
N ARG A 137 -48.45 38.04 -8.73
CA ARG A 137 -49.18 39.26 -8.33
C ARG A 137 -50.39 39.42 -9.22
N PRO A 138 -51.62 39.43 -8.69
CA PRO A 138 -52.79 39.83 -9.47
C PRO A 138 -52.69 41.33 -9.80
N ALA A 139 -52.78 41.66 -11.09
CA ALA A 139 -52.87 43.03 -11.55
C ALA A 139 -54.16 43.65 -11.02
N ALA A 140 -54.04 44.64 -10.16
CA ALA A 140 -55.11 45.47 -9.72
C ALA A 140 -55.61 46.38 -10.89
N ARG A 141 -56.84 46.26 -11.16
CA ARG A 141 -57.61 47.29 -11.96
C ARG A 141 -57.99 48.50 -11.09
#